data_069edbb59bbb15ae5c20cc515e81fd3e
#
_entry.id   069edbb59bbb15ae5c20cc515e81fd3e
#
_cell.length_a   1.000
_cell.length_b   1.000
_cell.length_c   1.000
_cell.angle_alpha   90.00
_cell.angle_beta   90.00
_cell.angle_gamma   90.00
#
_symmetry.space_group_name_H-M   'P 1'
#
loop_
_entity.id
_entity.type
_entity.pdbx_description
1 polymer ?
#
loop_
_entity_poly.entity_id
_entity_poly.type
_entity_poly.pdbx_seq_one_letter_code
_entity_poly.pdbx_strand_id
1 'polypeptide(L)'
;GEERVQLFFDEGLVKTPADLFTLEKRDRESLTPLKNRKGWKEKSVRNLFDAIEARRRIALHRFVYALGIRQVGEATAKLIAQHYGTVEAWHDAMAKAAEERAASPDAKKPGEVGEAYEELCNIEQIGTGVADDICRFFREEHNRKVLERLIAEVEVAPAERRAAADSPVAGKTVVFTGTLERMTRQEAKARAESLGAKVAGSVSKKTDYLVVGADAGSKAAKAKELGVETLSEEDWLALIGEG
;
A
#
# COMPACT_ATOMS: atom_id res chain seq x y z
N GLY A 1 1.87 23.83 11.55
CA GLY A 1 0.65 23.81 10.77
C GLY A 1 0.92 24.23 9.34
N GLU A 2 -0.10 24.18 8.50
CA GLU A 2 -0.02 24.46 7.06
C GLU A 2 0.66 25.79 6.74
N GLU A 3 0.27 26.86 7.41
CA GLU A 3 0.86 28.20 7.23
C GLU A 3 2.39 28.23 7.44
N ARG A 4 2.91 27.46 8.40
CA ARG A 4 4.35 27.40 8.64
C ARG A 4 5.09 26.60 7.57
N VAL A 5 4.48 25.52 7.08
CA VAL A 5 5.05 24.72 5.99
C VAL A 5 5.10 25.58 4.73
N GLN A 6 4.01 26.32 4.44
CA GLN A 6 3.97 27.25 3.33
C GLN A 6 5.05 28.34 3.45
N LEU A 7 5.21 28.94 4.62
CA LEU A 7 6.26 29.95 4.87
C LEU A 7 7.65 29.37 4.59
N PHE A 8 7.96 28.16 5.05
CA PHE A 8 9.25 27.51 4.81
C PHE A 8 9.47 27.19 3.33
N PHE A 9 8.40 26.86 2.62
CA PHE A 9 8.46 26.64 1.17
C PHE A 9 8.74 27.97 0.44
N ASP A 10 8.02 29.03 0.77
CA ASP A 10 8.17 30.37 0.17
C ASP A 10 9.57 30.95 0.44
N GLU A 11 10.13 30.72 1.63
CA GLU A 11 11.50 31.12 2.00
C GLU A 11 12.58 30.18 1.44
N GLY A 12 12.22 29.11 0.74
CA GLY A 12 13.15 28.12 0.18
C GLY A 12 13.86 27.23 1.20
N LEU A 13 13.42 27.24 2.45
CA LEU A 13 13.94 26.38 3.52
C LEU A 13 13.53 24.92 3.35
N VAL A 14 12.37 24.68 2.75
CA VAL A 14 11.79 23.39 2.43
C VAL A 14 11.33 23.39 0.99
N LYS A 15 11.77 22.43 0.19
CA LYS A 15 11.36 22.26 -1.22
C LYS A 15 10.60 20.96 -1.41
N THR A 16 10.89 19.96 -0.58
CA THR A 16 10.27 18.63 -0.60
C THR A 16 9.88 18.22 0.83
N PRO A 17 8.96 17.29 1.02
CA PRO A 17 8.61 16.79 2.36
C PRO A 17 9.80 16.26 3.16
N ALA A 18 10.79 15.66 2.52
CA ALA A 18 12.02 15.17 3.17
C ALA A 18 12.83 16.31 3.84
N ASP A 19 12.76 17.51 3.27
CA ASP A 19 13.50 18.67 3.79
C ASP A 19 13.01 19.12 5.17
N LEU A 20 11.78 18.77 5.55
CA LEU A 20 11.27 19.00 6.91
C LEU A 20 12.07 18.21 7.94
N PHE A 21 12.40 16.96 7.64
CA PHE A 21 13.12 16.06 8.55
C PHE A 21 14.62 16.34 8.65
N THR A 22 15.17 17.10 7.71
CA THR A 22 16.56 17.59 7.76
C THR A 22 16.67 19.05 8.25
N LEU A 23 15.53 19.71 8.47
CA LEU A 23 15.49 21.15 8.77
C LEU A 23 16.24 21.51 10.04
N GLU A 24 16.11 20.73 11.13
CA GLU A 24 16.79 20.98 12.37
C GLU A 24 18.32 20.96 12.21
N LYS A 25 18.85 19.95 11.50
CA LYS A 25 20.29 19.85 11.23
C LYS A 25 20.78 21.06 10.45
N ARG A 26 20.08 21.42 9.38
CA ARG A 26 20.42 22.58 8.52
C ARG A 26 20.30 23.90 9.28
N ASP A 27 19.32 24.02 10.18
CA ASP A 27 19.13 25.20 11.01
C ASP A 27 20.29 25.42 11.98
N ARG A 28 20.82 24.35 12.60
CA ARG A 28 21.99 24.39 13.49
C ARG A 28 23.27 24.86 12.76
N GLU A 29 23.40 24.50 11.50
CA GLU A 29 24.55 24.86 10.65
C GLU A 29 24.36 26.22 9.94
N SER A 30 23.20 26.85 10.07
CA SER A 30 22.85 28.09 9.39
C SER A 30 23.48 29.32 10.05
N LEU A 31 23.93 30.26 9.24
CA LEU A 31 24.36 31.59 9.72
C LEU A 31 23.19 32.41 10.27
N THR A 32 21.95 32.11 9.86
CA THR A 32 20.73 32.78 10.31
C THR A 32 19.71 31.76 10.82
N PRO A 33 19.98 31.10 11.96
CA PRO A 33 19.09 30.09 12.51
C PRO A 33 17.69 30.66 12.83
N LEU A 34 16.69 29.81 12.81
CA LEU A 34 15.29 30.21 13.01
C LEU A 34 15.08 31.03 14.28
N LYS A 35 15.76 30.67 15.39
CA LYS A 35 15.66 31.39 16.66
C LYS A 35 16.02 32.87 16.58
N ASN A 36 16.84 33.28 15.59
CA ASN A 36 17.27 34.64 15.37
C ASN A 36 16.38 35.41 14.39
N ARG A 37 15.35 34.73 13.81
CA ARG A 37 14.43 35.33 12.86
C ARG A 37 13.25 35.99 13.56
N LYS A 38 12.70 37.05 12.97
CA LYS A 38 11.52 37.75 13.48
C LYS A 38 10.35 36.77 13.69
N GLY A 39 9.72 36.82 14.85
CA GLY A 39 8.56 35.95 15.17
C GLY A 39 8.95 34.58 15.74
N TRP A 40 10.24 34.24 15.82
CA TRP A 40 10.72 33.01 16.39
C TRP A 40 11.43 33.27 17.74
N LYS A 41 11.21 32.34 18.68
CA LYS A 41 11.92 32.27 19.96
C LYS A 41 12.41 30.84 20.15
N GLU A 42 13.38 30.66 21.01
CA GLU A 42 13.99 29.35 21.29
C GLU A 42 12.96 28.26 21.61
N LYS A 43 11.96 28.58 22.44
CA LYS A 43 10.85 27.66 22.76
C LYS A 43 10.01 27.30 21.54
N SER A 44 9.73 28.22 20.65
CA SER A 44 8.92 27.95 19.45
C SER A 44 9.67 27.12 18.42
N VAL A 45 10.99 27.30 18.33
CA VAL A 45 11.86 26.48 17.46
C VAL A 45 11.97 25.07 17.99
N ARG A 46 12.18 24.89 19.30
CA ARG A 46 12.19 23.58 19.94
C ARG A 46 10.87 22.84 19.72
N ASN A 47 9.75 23.48 20.01
CA ASN A 47 8.42 22.87 19.77
C ASN A 47 8.20 22.48 18.31
N LEU A 48 8.75 23.23 17.35
CA LEU A 48 8.68 22.87 15.93
C LEU A 48 9.45 21.59 15.65
N PHE A 49 10.71 21.51 16.08
CA PHE A 49 11.54 20.34 15.82
C PHE A 49 11.05 19.10 16.56
N ASP A 50 10.58 19.23 17.80
CA ASP A 50 9.93 18.16 18.54
C ASP A 50 8.68 17.64 17.81
N ALA A 51 7.87 18.53 17.24
CA ALA A 51 6.68 18.16 16.47
C ALA A 51 7.02 17.47 15.15
N ILE A 52 8.09 17.85 14.48
CA ILE A 52 8.60 17.19 13.27
C ILE A 52 9.12 15.80 13.62
N GLU A 53 9.96 15.69 14.66
CA GLU A 53 10.54 14.42 15.08
C GLU A 53 9.47 13.42 15.51
N ALA A 54 8.44 13.87 16.22
CA ALA A 54 7.29 13.03 16.59
C ALA A 54 6.51 12.48 15.38
N ARG A 55 6.73 13.01 14.18
CA ARG A 55 6.13 12.53 12.92
C ARG A 55 7.08 11.72 12.05
N ARG A 56 8.33 11.54 12.48
CA ARG A 56 9.32 10.73 11.75
C ARG A 56 8.88 9.27 11.64
N ARG A 57 8.19 8.74 12.65
CA ARG A 57 7.59 7.41 12.60
C ARG A 57 6.14 7.49 12.11
N ILE A 58 5.85 6.77 11.03
CA ILE A 58 4.53 6.77 10.38
C ILE A 58 4.13 5.35 9.98
N ALA A 59 2.85 4.98 10.16
CA ALA A 59 2.33 3.71 9.66
C ALA A 59 2.26 3.70 8.13
N LEU A 60 2.55 2.54 7.49
CA LEU A 60 2.62 2.41 6.03
C LEU A 60 1.37 2.95 5.32
N HIS A 61 0.17 2.65 5.79
CA HIS A 61 -1.06 3.14 5.15
C HIS A 61 -1.18 4.67 5.17
N ARG A 62 -0.74 5.31 6.25
CA ARG A 62 -0.73 6.77 6.36
C ARG A 62 0.35 7.40 5.47
N PHE A 63 1.49 6.72 5.36
CA PHE A 63 2.56 7.11 4.45
C PHE A 63 2.08 7.11 3.00
N VAL A 64 1.49 5.99 2.53
CA VAL A 64 0.94 5.86 1.18
C VAL A 64 -0.14 6.91 0.90
N TYR A 65 -1.07 7.12 1.84
CA TYR A 65 -2.11 8.14 1.72
C TYR A 65 -1.53 9.56 1.61
N ALA A 66 -0.51 9.88 2.42
CA ALA A 66 0.12 11.20 2.45
C ALA A 66 0.86 11.59 1.16
N LEU A 67 1.18 10.63 0.29
CA LEU A 67 1.80 10.91 -1.03
C LEU A 67 0.83 11.60 -1.99
N GLY A 68 -0.46 11.61 -1.71
CA GLY A 68 -1.47 12.28 -2.54
C GLY A 68 -1.64 11.68 -3.94
N ILE A 69 -1.36 10.39 -4.12
CA ILE A 69 -1.56 9.69 -5.38
C ILE A 69 -3.04 9.74 -5.75
N ARG A 70 -3.33 10.15 -6.99
CA ARG A 70 -4.70 10.28 -7.48
C ARG A 70 -5.47 8.97 -7.27
N GLN A 71 -6.72 9.06 -6.84
CA GLN A 71 -7.62 7.95 -6.53
C GLN A 71 -7.17 7.04 -5.37
N VAL A 72 -6.05 7.32 -4.73
CA VAL A 72 -5.61 6.60 -3.54
C VAL A 72 -6.05 7.37 -2.29
N GLY A 73 -7.26 7.04 -1.82
CA GLY A 73 -7.79 7.52 -0.54
C GLY A 73 -7.29 6.70 0.65
N GLU A 74 -7.73 7.06 1.86
CA GLU A 74 -7.32 6.38 3.09
C GLU A 74 -7.65 4.87 3.07
N ALA A 75 -8.84 4.50 2.59
CA ALA A 75 -9.27 3.10 2.49
C ALA A 75 -8.38 2.30 1.51
N THR A 76 -8.11 2.85 0.31
CA THR A 76 -7.25 2.23 -0.69
C THR A 76 -5.81 2.10 -0.18
N ALA A 77 -5.29 3.13 0.47
CA ALA A 77 -3.95 3.11 1.08
C ALA A 77 -3.83 2.02 2.16
N LYS A 78 -4.90 1.78 2.93
CA LYS A 78 -4.95 0.72 3.94
C LYS A 78 -4.91 -0.67 3.31
N LEU A 79 -5.65 -0.91 2.22
CA LEU A 79 -5.63 -2.17 1.48
C LEU A 79 -4.25 -2.44 0.87
N ILE A 80 -3.63 -1.42 0.26
CA ILE A 80 -2.27 -1.49 -0.27
C ILE A 80 -1.28 -1.87 0.84
N ALA A 81 -1.33 -1.17 1.99
CA ALA A 81 -0.43 -1.43 3.10
C ALA A 81 -0.60 -2.85 3.67
N GLN A 82 -1.83 -3.33 3.81
CA GLN A 82 -2.11 -4.69 4.26
C GLN A 82 -1.58 -5.74 3.28
N HIS A 83 -1.73 -5.48 1.98
CA HIS A 83 -1.28 -6.41 0.93
C HIS A 83 0.24 -6.56 0.89
N TYR A 84 0.98 -5.45 0.85
CA TYR A 84 2.44 -5.47 0.70
C TYR A 84 3.19 -5.59 2.04
N GLY A 85 2.61 -5.13 3.12
CA GLY A 85 3.14 -5.27 4.48
C GLY A 85 4.23 -4.28 4.86
N THR A 86 5.26 -4.06 4.04
CA THR A 86 6.37 -3.13 4.30
C THR A 86 6.52 -2.08 3.20
N VAL A 87 7.20 -0.98 3.51
CA VAL A 87 7.43 0.09 2.54
C VAL A 87 8.34 -0.37 1.41
N GLU A 88 9.32 -1.21 1.68
CA GLU A 88 10.24 -1.76 0.68
C GLU A 88 9.48 -2.65 -0.31
N ALA A 89 8.71 -3.62 0.19
CA ALA A 89 7.93 -4.53 -0.65
C ALA A 89 6.91 -3.78 -1.51
N TRP A 90 6.25 -2.76 -0.94
CA TRP A 90 5.34 -1.90 -1.66
C TRP A 90 6.06 -1.08 -2.74
N HIS A 91 7.16 -0.42 -2.39
CA HIS A 91 7.93 0.42 -3.31
C HIS A 91 8.42 -0.38 -4.51
N ASP A 92 9.04 -1.54 -4.27
CA ASP A 92 9.58 -2.41 -5.33
C ASP A 92 8.47 -2.94 -6.24
N ALA A 93 7.34 -3.35 -5.66
CA ALA A 93 6.20 -3.82 -6.43
C ALA A 93 5.60 -2.71 -7.32
N MET A 94 5.48 -1.48 -6.81
CA MET A 94 4.94 -0.35 -7.57
C MET A 94 5.90 0.10 -8.67
N ALA A 95 7.21 0.12 -8.41
CA ALA A 95 8.23 0.42 -9.43
C ALA A 95 8.15 -0.60 -10.56
N LYS A 96 8.08 -1.90 -10.24
CA LYS A 96 7.96 -2.97 -11.23
C LYS A 96 6.65 -2.88 -12.02
N ALA A 97 5.51 -2.67 -11.37
CA ALA A 97 4.21 -2.50 -12.04
C ALA A 97 4.22 -1.31 -13.01
N ALA A 98 4.88 -0.21 -12.62
CA ALA A 98 5.01 0.97 -13.46
C ALA A 98 5.88 0.72 -14.71
N GLU A 99 6.95 -0.07 -14.60
CA GLU A 99 7.80 -0.53 -15.71
C GLU A 99 6.99 -1.44 -16.66
N GLU A 100 6.29 -2.44 -16.12
CA GLU A 100 5.45 -3.37 -16.89
C GLU A 100 4.37 -2.60 -17.66
N ARG A 101 3.70 -1.64 -17.00
CA ARG A 101 2.67 -0.81 -17.65
C ARG A 101 3.23 0.10 -18.73
N ALA A 102 4.46 0.61 -18.55
CA ALA A 102 5.14 1.40 -19.56
C ALA A 102 5.54 0.58 -20.79
N ALA A 103 5.92 -0.68 -20.61
CA ALA A 103 6.28 -1.61 -21.67
C ALA A 103 5.05 -2.10 -22.46
N SER A 104 3.86 -2.08 -21.85
CA SER A 104 2.63 -2.60 -22.43
C SER A 104 1.49 -1.55 -22.45
N PRO A 105 1.66 -0.38 -23.13
CA PRO A 105 0.72 0.74 -23.04
C PRO A 105 -0.66 0.42 -23.61
N ASP A 106 -0.75 -0.46 -24.59
CA ASP A 106 -1.97 -0.81 -25.30
C ASP A 106 -2.70 -2.02 -24.72
N ALA A 107 -2.09 -2.70 -23.75
CA ALA A 107 -2.68 -3.86 -23.08
C ALA A 107 -3.97 -3.48 -22.34
N LYS A 108 -5.03 -4.26 -22.56
CA LYS A 108 -6.37 -4.01 -22.00
C LYS A 108 -6.65 -4.83 -20.74
N LYS A 109 -5.97 -5.97 -20.60
CA LYS A 109 -6.16 -6.86 -19.44
C LYS A 109 -4.91 -6.79 -18.54
N PRO A 110 -5.08 -6.79 -17.22
CA PRO A 110 -3.95 -6.74 -16.29
C PRO A 110 -2.89 -7.82 -16.56
N GLY A 111 -3.29 -9.06 -16.82
CA GLY A 111 -2.35 -10.16 -17.10
C GLY A 111 -1.57 -10.03 -18.41
N GLU A 112 -1.98 -9.14 -19.33
CA GLU A 112 -1.23 -8.82 -20.55
C GLU A 112 -0.16 -7.75 -20.29
N VAL A 113 -0.27 -7.00 -19.18
CA VAL A 113 0.66 -5.95 -18.78
C VAL A 113 1.88 -6.56 -18.08
N GLY A 114 1.65 -7.34 -17.02
CA GLY A 114 2.68 -7.99 -16.27
C GLY A 114 2.19 -8.48 -14.90
N GLU A 115 3.01 -9.25 -14.21
CA GLU A 115 2.63 -9.89 -12.94
C GLU A 115 2.44 -8.89 -11.80
N ALA A 116 3.32 -7.88 -11.70
CA ALA A 116 3.23 -6.89 -10.63
C ALA A 116 2.02 -5.96 -10.84
N TYR A 117 1.74 -5.59 -12.08
CA TYR A 117 0.54 -4.81 -12.40
C TYR A 117 -0.75 -5.62 -12.19
N GLU A 118 -0.77 -6.91 -12.59
CA GLU A 118 -1.92 -7.79 -12.33
C GLU A 118 -2.14 -7.97 -10.82
N GLU A 119 -1.09 -8.17 -10.03
CA GLU A 119 -1.17 -8.27 -8.58
C GLU A 119 -1.80 -7.00 -7.97
N LEU A 120 -1.35 -5.82 -8.41
CA LEU A 120 -1.90 -4.54 -7.96
C LEU A 120 -3.39 -4.42 -8.29
N CYS A 121 -3.80 -4.76 -9.52
CA CYS A 121 -5.20 -4.74 -9.94
C CYS A 121 -6.08 -5.77 -9.21
N ASN A 122 -5.49 -6.81 -8.62
CA ASN A 122 -6.19 -7.86 -7.88
C ASN A 122 -6.50 -7.48 -6.42
N ILE A 123 -5.89 -6.43 -5.89
CA ILE A 123 -6.24 -5.89 -4.59
C ILE A 123 -7.68 -5.36 -4.65
N GLU A 124 -8.48 -5.69 -3.65
CA GLU A 124 -9.87 -5.24 -3.59
C GLU A 124 -9.96 -3.70 -3.73
N GLN A 125 -10.95 -3.21 -4.49
CA GLN A 125 -11.16 -1.80 -4.83
C GLN A 125 -10.06 -1.17 -5.71
N ILE A 126 -9.03 -1.89 -6.12
CA ILE A 126 -8.02 -1.40 -7.05
C ILE A 126 -8.28 -1.99 -8.43
N GLY A 127 -8.98 -1.23 -9.26
CA GLY A 127 -9.13 -1.55 -10.66
C GLY A 127 -8.00 -0.94 -11.50
N THR A 128 -8.05 -1.18 -12.82
CA THR A 128 -7.05 -0.67 -13.77
C THR A 128 -6.86 0.85 -13.72
N GLY A 129 -7.95 1.61 -13.49
CA GLY A 129 -7.85 3.08 -13.40
C GLY A 129 -7.02 3.57 -12.21
N VAL A 130 -7.20 2.96 -11.03
CA VAL A 130 -6.39 3.28 -9.83
C VAL A 130 -4.95 2.79 -10.01
N ALA A 131 -4.78 1.58 -10.55
CA ALA A 131 -3.46 1.02 -10.85
C ALA A 131 -2.68 1.90 -11.84
N ASP A 132 -3.33 2.40 -12.90
CA ASP A 132 -2.73 3.31 -13.87
C ASP A 132 -2.30 4.64 -13.24
N ASP A 133 -3.08 5.21 -12.32
CA ASP A 133 -2.71 6.44 -11.61
C ASP A 133 -1.51 6.20 -10.66
N ILE A 134 -1.44 5.05 -10.00
CA ILE A 134 -0.27 4.66 -9.20
C ILE A 134 0.95 4.48 -10.09
N CYS A 135 0.84 3.73 -11.18
CA CYS A 135 1.95 3.54 -12.14
C CYS A 135 2.43 4.87 -12.73
N ARG A 136 1.51 5.80 -13.03
CA ARG A 136 1.87 7.14 -13.51
C ARG A 136 2.68 7.91 -12.47
N PHE A 137 2.29 7.86 -11.18
CA PHE A 137 3.06 8.47 -10.10
C PHE A 137 4.49 7.93 -10.04
N PHE A 138 4.67 6.61 -10.13
CA PHE A 138 5.99 5.97 -10.08
C PHE A 138 6.83 6.14 -11.35
N ARG A 139 6.22 6.48 -12.48
CA ARG A 139 6.94 6.79 -13.74
C ARG A 139 7.55 8.19 -13.74
N GLU A 140 7.00 9.11 -12.97
CA GLU A 140 7.51 10.48 -12.85
C GLU A 140 8.82 10.47 -12.05
N GLU A 141 9.93 10.86 -12.69
CA GLU A 141 11.27 10.86 -12.08
C GLU A 141 11.32 11.76 -10.82
N HIS A 142 10.65 12.90 -10.88
CA HIS A 142 10.55 13.81 -9.74
C HIS A 142 9.92 13.11 -8.53
N ASN A 143 8.81 12.42 -8.72
CA ASN A 143 8.11 11.71 -7.64
C ASN A 143 8.98 10.61 -7.04
N ARG A 144 9.67 9.82 -7.87
CA ARG A 144 10.59 8.78 -7.39
C ARG A 144 11.69 9.36 -6.50
N LYS A 145 12.37 10.42 -6.97
CA LYS A 145 13.43 11.08 -6.20
C LYS A 145 12.94 11.65 -4.87
N VAL A 146 11.75 12.26 -4.86
CA VAL A 146 11.14 12.77 -3.64
C VAL A 146 10.78 11.63 -2.69
N LEU A 147 10.20 10.55 -3.22
CA LEU A 147 9.81 9.37 -2.45
C LEU A 147 11.03 8.68 -1.81
N GLU A 148 12.08 8.42 -2.58
CA GLU A 148 13.33 7.80 -2.10
C GLU A 148 13.97 8.63 -0.97
N ARG A 149 14.04 9.95 -1.15
CA ARG A 149 14.55 10.85 -0.10
C ARG A 149 13.67 10.83 1.15
N LEU A 150 12.35 10.77 0.97
CA LEU A 150 11.43 10.75 2.10
C LEU A 150 11.54 9.44 2.88
N ILE A 151 11.62 8.29 2.19
CA ILE A 151 11.81 6.97 2.82
C ILE A 151 13.13 6.94 3.62
N ALA A 152 14.18 7.59 3.13
CA ALA A 152 15.47 7.66 3.84
C ALA A 152 15.40 8.49 5.14
N GLU A 153 14.44 9.40 5.27
CA GLU A 153 14.33 10.31 6.42
C GLU A 153 13.27 9.88 7.44
N VAL A 154 12.35 8.99 7.09
CA VAL A 154 11.26 8.58 7.98
C VAL A 154 11.32 7.08 8.29
N GLU A 155 10.84 6.71 9.46
CA GLU A 155 10.64 5.31 9.85
C GLU A 155 9.21 4.91 9.48
N VAL A 156 9.04 4.17 8.38
CA VAL A 156 7.74 3.65 7.97
C VAL A 156 7.49 2.33 8.69
N ALA A 157 6.61 2.37 9.69
CA ALA A 157 6.23 1.17 10.41
C ALA A 157 5.44 0.22 9.50
N PRO A 158 5.77 -1.08 9.45
CA PRO A 158 5.06 -2.06 8.66
C PRO A 158 3.58 -2.11 9.05
N ALA A 159 2.75 -2.56 8.11
CA ALA A 159 1.34 -2.79 8.41
C ALA A 159 1.22 -3.87 9.48
N GLU A 160 0.37 -3.61 10.47
CA GLU A 160 0.04 -4.63 11.46
C GLU A 160 -0.63 -5.80 10.72
N ARG A 161 0.10 -6.88 10.53
CA ARG A 161 -0.52 -8.16 10.23
C ARG A 161 -1.16 -8.62 11.53
N ARG A 162 -2.48 -8.74 11.56
CA ARG A 162 -3.12 -9.53 12.61
C ARG A 162 -2.57 -10.94 12.46
N ALA A 163 -1.60 -11.25 13.32
CA ALA A 163 -0.90 -12.51 13.26
C ALA A 163 -1.80 -13.60 13.81
N ALA A 164 -2.38 -14.38 12.93
CA ALA A 164 -2.56 -15.81 13.20
C ALA A 164 -1.31 -16.51 12.63
N ALA A 165 -0.16 -16.36 13.31
CA ALA A 165 1.11 -16.92 12.86
C ALA A 165 1.06 -18.46 12.70
N ASP A 166 0.05 -19.11 13.27
CA ASP A 166 -0.18 -20.55 13.21
C ASP A 166 -1.34 -20.96 12.27
N SER A 167 -1.91 -20.02 11.49
CA SER A 167 -2.98 -20.36 10.55
C SER A 167 -2.41 -21.04 9.29
N PRO A 168 -3.01 -22.14 8.81
CA PRO A 168 -2.59 -22.81 7.58
C PRO A 168 -2.73 -21.91 6.32
N VAL A 169 -3.49 -20.82 6.42
CA VAL A 169 -3.71 -19.86 5.34
C VAL A 169 -2.88 -18.57 5.49
N ALA A 170 -2.04 -18.47 6.53
CA ALA A 170 -1.19 -17.30 6.72
C ALA A 170 -0.23 -17.10 5.55
N GLY A 171 -0.26 -15.88 4.96
CA GLY A 171 0.55 -15.53 3.78
C GLY A 171 0.02 -16.08 2.45
N LYS A 172 -1.01 -16.93 2.45
CA LYS A 172 -1.63 -17.50 1.26
C LYS A 172 -2.55 -16.49 0.57
N THR A 173 -2.64 -16.57 -0.75
CA THR A 173 -3.57 -15.76 -1.54
C THR A 173 -4.84 -16.55 -1.82
N VAL A 174 -5.97 -16.05 -1.34
CA VAL A 174 -7.28 -16.71 -1.43
C VAL A 174 -8.24 -15.87 -2.29
N VAL A 175 -8.96 -16.53 -3.18
CA VAL A 175 -10.03 -15.93 -3.99
C VAL A 175 -11.35 -16.62 -3.65
N PHE A 176 -12.41 -15.85 -3.46
CA PHE A 176 -13.77 -16.36 -3.25
C PHE A 176 -14.62 -16.12 -4.50
N THR A 177 -15.40 -17.13 -4.92
CA THR A 177 -16.31 -17.06 -6.04
C THR A 177 -17.62 -17.82 -5.77
N GLY A 178 -18.68 -17.45 -6.46
CA GLY A 178 -20.00 -18.05 -6.22
C GLY A 178 -20.68 -17.49 -4.97
N THR A 179 -21.81 -18.10 -4.62
CA THR A 179 -22.59 -17.81 -3.40
C THR A 179 -22.22 -18.80 -2.33
N LEU A 180 -21.71 -18.32 -1.20
CA LEU A 180 -21.42 -19.14 -0.02
C LEU A 180 -22.73 -19.33 0.77
N GLU A 181 -22.90 -20.51 1.39
CA GLU A 181 -24.15 -20.88 2.07
C GLU A 181 -24.10 -20.56 3.57
N ARG A 182 -22.93 -20.73 4.21
CA ARG A 182 -22.76 -20.58 5.65
C ARG A 182 -22.35 -19.16 6.08
N MET A 183 -21.80 -18.38 5.17
CA MET A 183 -21.38 -17.01 5.43
C MET A 183 -21.49 -16.13 4.19
N THR A 184 -21.57 -14.84 4.39
CA THR A 184 -21.46 -13.90 3.27
C THR A 184 -20.04 -13.87 2.73
N ARG A 185 -19.88 -13.51 1.46
CA ARG A 185 -18.55 -13.34 0.86
C ARG A 185 -17.69 -12.31 1.61
N GLN A 186 -18.34 -11.31 2.21
CA GLN A 186 -17.66 -10.27 2.98
C GLN A 186 -17.13 -10.81 4.31
N GLU A 187 -17.89 -11.67 4.98
CA GLU A 187 -17.46 -12.38 6.18
C GLU A 187 -16.32 -13.35 5.89
N ALA A 188 -16.43 -14.14 4.79
CA ALA A 188 -15.38 -15.07 4.37
C ALA A 188 -14.05 -14.35 4.12
N LYS A 189 -14.08 -13.19 3.46
CA LYS A 189 -12.91 -12.36 3.22
C LYS A 189 -12.32 -11.82 4.52
N ALA A 190 -13.15 -11.19 5.37
CA ALA A 190 -12.70 -10.65 6.65
C ALA A 190 -12.05 -11.74 7.52
N ARG A 191 -12.57 -12.95 7.46
CA ARG A 191 -12.06 -14.12 8.19
C ARG A 191 -10.72 -14.59 7.65
N ALA A 192 -10.59 -14.71 6.32
CA ALA A 192 -9.32 -15.03 5.67
C ALA A 192 -8.23 -14.01 6.04
N GLU A 193 -8.54 -12.73 5.97
CA GLU A 193 -7.64 -11.64 6.34
C GLU A 193 -7.26 -11.67 7.83
N SER A 194 -8.21 -11.99 8.72
CA SER A 194 -7.93 -12.12 10.16
C SER A 194 -6.98 -13.27 10.47
N LEU A 195 -6.96 -14.30 9.62
CA LEU A 195 -6.08 -15.45 9.68
C LEU A 195 -4.75 -15.25 8.92
N GLY A 196 -4.50 -14.04 8.45
CA GLY A 196 -3.25 -13.66 7.78
C GLY A 196 -3.19 -14.02 6.30
N ALA A 197 -4.30 -14.45 5.67
CA ALA A 197 -4.38 -14.63 4.22
C ALA A 197 -4.46 -13.29 3.48
N LYS A 198 -4.03 -13.29 2.22
CA LYS A 198 -4.26 -12.21 1.27
C LYS A 198 -5.51 -12.53 0.46
N VAL A 199 -6.49 -11.62 0.44
CA VAL A 199 -7.71 -11.82 -0.35
C VAL A 199 -7.58 -11.09 -1.68
N ALA A 200 -7.77 -11.82 -2.80
CA ALA A 200 -7.69 -11.26 -4.13
C ALA A 200 -9.05 -11.26 -4.83
N GLY A 201 -9.27 -10.29 -5.70
CA GLY A 201 -10.51 -10.14 -6.46
C GLY A 201 -10.62 -11.06 -7.68
N SER A 202 -9.49 -11.55 -8.21
CA SER A 202 -9.42 -12.45 -9.36
C SER A 202 -8.38 -13.54 -9.19
N VAL A 203 -8.52 -14.62 -9.99
CA VAL A 203 -7.60 -15.77 -9.99
C VAL A 203 -6.40 -15.45 -10.87
N SER A 204 -5.19 -15.63 -10.33
CA SER A 204 -3.92 -15.51 -11.04
C SER A 204 -2.97 -16.67 -10.67
N LYS A 205 -1.79 -16.72 -11.28
CA LYS A 205 -0.74 -17.71 -10.93
C LYS A 205 -0.25 -17.61 -9.48
N LYS A 206 -0.51 -16.47 -8.82
CA LYS A 206 -0.16 -16.24 -7.41
C LYS A 206 -1.30 -16.62 -6.45
N THR A 207 -2.43 -17.11 -6.95
CA THR A 207 -3.55 -17.58 -6.12
C THR A 207 -3.23 -18.98 -5.60
N ASP A 208 -3.23 -19.15 -4.27
CA ASP A 208 -3.02 -20.44 -3.65
C ASP A 208 -4.34 -21.24 -3.59
N TYR A 209 -5.44 -20.59 -3.19
CA TYR A 209 -6.74 -21.24 -3.03
C TYR A 209 -7.85 -20.45 -3.73
N LEU A 210 -8.72 -21.19 -4.43
CA LEU A 210 -10.01 -20.67 -4.87
C LEU A 210 -11.12 -21.34 -4.07
N VAL A 211 -11.82 -20.58 -3.24
CA VAL A 211 -13.00 -21.06 -2.52
C VAL A 211 -14.24 -20.85 -3.38
N VAL A 212 -14.95 -21.95 -3.65
CA VAL A 212 -16.06 -22.02 -4.60
C VAL A 212 -17.37 -22.30 -3.86
N GLY A 213 -18.28 -21.34 -3.93
CA GLY A 213 -19.67 -21.54 -3.54
C GLY A 213 -20.56 -21.92 -4.72
N ALA A 214 -21.88 -21.90 -4.53
CA ALA A 214 -22.85 -22.13 -5.59
C ALA A 214 -22.70 -21.12 -6.73
N ASP A 215 -23.02 -21.53 -7.96
CA ASP A 215 -22.96 -20.71 -9.17
C ASP A 215 -21.58 -20.08 -9.44
N ALA A 216 -20.53 -20.83 -9.23
CA ALA A 216 -19.16 -20.43 -9.51
C ALA A 216 -18.95 -20.23 -11.03
N GLY A 217 -18.81 -18.96 -11.43
CA GLY A 217 -18.67 -18.58 -12.83
C GLY A 217 -17.24 -18.79 -13.40
N SER A 218 -16.80 -17.90 -14.27
CA SER A 218 -15.55 -17.98 -15.03
C SER A 218 -14.26 -18.12 -14.19
N LYS A 219 -14.30 -17.77 -12.91
CA LYS A 219 -13.13 -17.91 -12.01
C LYS A 219 -12.74 -19.36 -11.75
N ALA A 220 -13.73 -20.27 -11.67
CA ALA A 220 -13.47 -21.71 -11.50
C ALA A 220 -12.77 -22.31 -12.73
N ALA A 221 -13.18 -21.91 -13.93
CA ALA A 221 -12.51 -22.32 -15.17
C ALA A 221 -11.06 -21.83 -15.23
N LYS A 222 -10.84 -20.55 -14.87
CA LYS A 222 -9.49 -19.95 -14.84
C LYS A 222 -8.59 -20.62 -13.79
N ALA A 223 -9.13 -20.98 -12.63
CA ALA A 223 -8.37 -21.68 -11.59
C ALA A 223 -7.89 -23.05 -12.07
N LYS A 224 -8.77 -23.80 -12.74
CA LYS A 224 -8.42 -25.10 -13.35
C LYS A 224 -7.33 -24.97 -14.41
N GLU A 225 -7.42 -23.95 -15.25
CA GLU A 225 -6.40 -23.65 -16.29
C GLU A 225 -5.03 -23.33 -15.67
N LEU A 226 -5.01 -22.60 -14.57
CA LEU A 226 -3.78 -22.19 -13.87
C LEU A 226 -3.26 -23.18 -12.86
N GLY A 227 -3.97 -24.29 -12.64
CA GLY A 227 -3.60 -25.30 -11.64
C GLY A 227 -3.77 -24.83 -10.19
N VAL A 228 -4.65 -23.87 -9.94
CA VAL A 228 -4.96 -23.34 -8.60
C VAL A 228 -5.82 -24.34 -7.84
N GLU A 229 -5.47 -24.64 -6.59
CA GLU A 229 -6.25 -25.52 -5.73
C GLU A 229 -7.63 -24.93 -5.45
N THR A 230 -8.66 -25.74 -5.68
CA THR A 230 -10.06 -25.35 -5.53
C THR A 230 -10.65 -26.04 -4.31
N LEU A 231 -11.20 -25.25 -3.39
CA LEU A 231 -11.83 -25.71 -2.15
C LEU A 231 -13.34 -25.43 -2.22
N SER A 232 -14.13 -26.37 -1.68
CA SER A 232 -15.52 -26.07 -1.33
C SER A 232 -15.59 -25.14 -0.11
N GLU A 233 -16.77 -24.59 0.20
CA GLU A 233 -16.95 -23.84 1.45
C GLU A 233 -16.70 -24.72 2.68
N GLU A 234 -17.05 -25.98 2.65
CA GLU A 234 -16.78 -26.94 3.75
C GLU A 234 -15.28 -27.19 3.90
N ASP A 235 -14.55 -27.44 2.80
CA ASP A 235 -13.10 -27.64 2.82
C ASP A 235 -12.38 -26.41 3.34
N TRP A 236 -12.87 -25.22 2.95
CA TRP A 236 -12.35 -23.96 3.47
C TRP A 236 -12.53 -23.83 4.98
N LEU A 237 -13.74 -24.10 5.49
CA LEU A 237 -14.03 -24.05 6.92
C LEU A 237 -13.20 -25.08 7.71
N ALA A 238 -13.05 -26.29 7.19
CA ALA A 238 -12.18 -27.31 7.79
C ALA A 238 -10.72 -26.88 7.83
N LEU A 239 -10.22 -26.27 6.72
CA LEU A 239 -8.84 -25.76 6.62
C LEU A 239 -8.54 -24.68 7.66
N ILE A 240 -9.50 -23.79 7.94
CA ILE A 240 -9.33 -22.71 8.92
C ILE A 240 -9.71 -23.09 10.35
N GLY A 241 -10.06 -24.38 10.59
CA GLY A 241 -10.37 -24.91 11.92
C GLY A 241 -11.78 -24.61 12.42
N GLU A 242 -12.75 -24.45 11.51
CA GLU A 242 -14.15 -24.11 11.81
C GLU A 242 -15.17 -25.11 11.20
N GLY A 243 -14.68 -26.29 10.82
CA GLY A 243 -15.47 -27.38 10.28
C GLY A 243 -16.24 -28.18 11.32
#